data_df10edddd58462cc9cd2607782a80a58
#
_entry.id   df10edddd58462cc9cd2607782a80a58
#
_cell.length_a   1.000
_cell.length_b   1.000
_cell.length_c   1.000
_cell.angle_alpha   90.00
_cell.angle_beta   90.00
_cell.angle_gamma   90.00
#
_symmetry.space_group_name_H-M   'P 1'
#
loop_
_entity.id
_entity.type
_entity.pdbx_description
1 polymer ?
#
loop_
_entity_poly.entity_id
_entity_poly.type
_entity_poly.pdbx_seq_one_letter_code
_entity_poly.pdbx_strand_id
1 'polypeptide(L)'
;MTSRLCSKARRLLRWLCLALLVPLVWACNARTFEAPVIAPQPTAQNTFQASLNRQLDLLFMIDNSSSMSSAQDNLRANMPSFMNVLKGLPGGLPDLHIAVVTSDMGVGPTDAADGLVQGCSAGGDDGAFQAAPTGGCAATGLDPGATFLIDSGGTNEKTNFGTQDITAVFQCITALGVGGCGFEHQLASIVHALGADNVVAGKPTPPMSNAGFLRDEAYLGIVLLTNEDDCSAPADSPLWTPPSQKLASPYGPTQNFVCNEFGHLCVPQDAWTLGHGPLSGVGGVAQVTV
;
A
#
# COMPACT_ATOMS: atom_id res chain seq x y z
N MET A 1 -2.25 44.14 -98.39
CA MET A 1 -0.85 43.92 -98.03
C MET A 1 -0.63 43.68 -96.53
N THR A 2 -1.66 43.38 -95.71
CA THR A 2 -1.62 43.36 -94.23
C THR A 2 -1.64 41.95 -93.56
N SER A 3 -1.89 40.87 -94.33
CA SER A 3 -2.09 39.56 -93.73
C SER A 3 -0.75 38.74 -93.52
N ARG A 4 0.34 39.08 -94.18
CA ARG A 4 1.60 38.36 -94.10
C ARG A 4 2.52 38.82 -92.94
N LEU A 5 2.32 40.06 -92.47
CA LEU A 5 3.06 40.58 -91.34
C LEU A 5 2.63 39.96 -89.98
N CYS A 6 1.34 39.68 -89.81
CA CYS A 6 0.76 39.13 -88.59
C CYS A 6 1.20 37.68 -88.35
N SER A 7 1.46 36.88 -89.43
CA SER A 7 1.90 35.48 -89.24
C SER A 7 3.35 35.35 -88.86
N LYS A 8 4.22 36.25 -89.34
CA LYS A 8 5.65 36.28 -88.95
C LYS A 8 5.85 36.72 -87.47
N ALA A 9 5.09 37.72 -87.05
CA ALA A 9 5.08 38.20 -85.67
C ALA A 9 4.61 37.14 -84.71
N ARG A 10 3.57 36.36 -85.01
CA ARG A 10 3.12 35.24 -84.17
C ARG A 10 4.13 34.09 -84.10
N ARG A 11 4.87 33.83 -85.15
CA ARG A 11 5.93 32.80 -85.11
C ARG A 11 7.14 33.25 -84.28
N LEU A 12 7.59 34.49 -84.42
CA LEU A 12 8.63 35.05 -83.59
C LEU A 12 8.28 35.07 -82.11
N LEU A 13 7.04 35.45 -81.75
CA LEU A 13 6.60 35.46 -80.39
C LEU A 13 6.56 34.04 -79.77
N ARG A 14 6.20 33.00 -80.53
CA ARG A 14 6.23 31.62 -80.12
C ARG A 14 7.66 31.11 -79.85
N TRP A 15 8.58 31.49 -80.73
CA TRP A 15 9.99 31.11 -80.54
C TRP A 15 10.64 31.86 -79.40
N LEU A 16 10.27 33.11 -79.14
CA LEU A 16 10.71 33.86 -77.94
C LEU A 16 10.15 33.29 -76.66
N CYS A 17 8.89 32.89 -76.63
CA CYS A 17 8.34 32.21 -75.42
C CYS A 17 8.96 30.86 -75.16
N LEU A 18 9.26 30.09 -76.22
CA LEU A 18 9.99 28.81 -76.06
C LEU A 18 11.42 28.98 -75.56
N ALA A 19 12.12 30.02 -76.07
CA ALA A 19 13.52 30.32 -75.67
C ALA A 19 13.60 30.83 -74.20
N LEU A 20 12.54 31.50 -73.71
CA LEU A 20 12.46 31.96 -72.34
C LEU A 20 12.05 30.82 -71.33
N LEU A 21 11.38 29.76 -71.80
CA LEU A 21 11.02 28.63 -70.98
C LEU A 21 12.16 27.64 -70.70
N VAL A 22 13.14 27.55 -71.63
CA VAL A 22 14.25 26.62 -71.50
C VAL A 22 15.14 26.92 -70.28
N PRO A 23 15.55 28.17 -69.99
CA PRO A 23 16.36 28.44 -68.80
C PRO A 23 15.59 28.28 -67.50
N LEU A 24 14.26 28.39 -67.47
CA LEU A 24 13.46 28.16 -66.30
C LEU A 24 13.45 26.68 -65.87
N VAL A 25 13.47 25.76 -66.82
CA VAL A 25 13.52 24.32 -66.51
C VAL A 25 14.90 23.88 -66.04
N TRP A 26 15.96 24.54 -66.51
CA TRP A 26 17.33 24.23 -66.03
C TRP A 26 17.62 24.83 -64.68
N ALA A 27 17.00 25.93 -64.28
CA ALA A 27 17.22 26.53 -62.96
C ALA A 27 16.69 25.70 -61.84
N CYS A 28 15.71 24.80 -62.10
CA CYS A 28 15.17 23.92 -61.08
C CYS A 28 16.00 22.65 -60.80
N ASN A 29 16.98 22.35 -61.65
CA ASN A 29 17.72 21.05 -61.54
C ASN A 29 19.14 21.18 -61.01
N ALA A 30 19.55 22.39 -60.59
CA ALA A 30 20.91 22.64 -60.06
C ALA A 30 20.96 22.83 -58.52
N ARG A 31 19.98 22.32 -57.80
CA ARG A 31 20.12 22.24 -56.33
C ARG A 31 20.88 20.97 -55.98
N THR A 32 22.15 21.09 -55.73
CA THR A 32 22.92 20.07 -55.01
C THR A 32 22.34 20.03 -53.59
N PHE A 33 21.66 18.93 -53.25
CA PHE A 33 21.36 18.63 -51.89
C PHE A 33 22.70 18.28 -51.21
N GLU A 34 23.31 19.22 -50.53
CA GLU A 34 24.32 18.89 -49.52
C GLU A 34 23.61 18.21 -48.38
N ALA A 35 23.87 16.94 -48.16
CA ALA A 35 23.39 16.24 -46.98
C ALA A 35 23.80 17.03 -45.74
N PRO A 36 22.92 17.37 -44.84
CA PRO A 36 23.29 18.08 -43.63
C PRO A 36 24.35 17.23 -42.93
N VAL A 37 25.51 17.78 -42.71
CA VAL A 37 26.53 17.19 -41.82
C VAL A 37 25.92 17.25 -40.42
N ILE A 38 25.32 16.14 -40.01
CA ILE A 38 24.88 15.97 -38.62
C ILE A 38 26.20 15.92 -37.83
N ALA A 39 26.61 17.07 -37.29
CA ALA A 39 27.64 17.07 -36.29
C ALA A 39 27.19 16.13 -35.17
N PRO A 40 28.05 15.15 -34.77
CA PRO A 40 27.69 14.30 -33.65
C PRO A 40 27.37 15.21 -32.45
N GLN A 41 26.11 15.26 -32.07
CA GLN A 41 25.74 15.95 -30.83
C GLN A 41 26.50 15.22 -29.70
N PRO A 42 27.17 15.95 -28.83
CA PRO A 42 27.73 15.32 -27.65
C PRO A 42 26.58 14.65 -26.96
N THR A 43 26.54 13.33 -26.95
CA THR A 43 25.65 12.55 -26.11
C THR A 43 26.04 12.92 -24.69
N ALA A 44 25.30 13.86 -24.10
CA ALA A 44 25.36 14.05 -22.67
C ALA A 44 24.83 12.74 -22.09
N GLN A 45 25.72 11.83 -21.72
CA GLN A 45 25.40 10.71 -20.86
C GLN A 45 25.12 11.31 -19.50
N ASN A 46 23.88 11.76 -19.30
CA ASN A 46 23.35 11.96 -17.97
C ASN A 46 23.18 10.57 -17.37
N THR A 47 24.19 10.10 -16.67
CA THR A 47 24.04 8.97 -15.77
C THR A 47 23.16 9.45 -14.64
N PHE A 48 21.85 9.21 -14.78
CA PHE A 48 20.96 9.26 -13.65
C PHE A 48 21.35 8.10 -12.76
N GLN A 49 22.11 8.37 -11.73
CA GLN A 49 22.19 7.46 -10.60
C GLN A 49 20.82 7.55 -9.94
N ALA A 50 19.91 6.66 -10.30
CA ALA A 50 18.74 6.40 -9.51
C ALA A 50 19.27 5.90 -8.16
N SER A 51 19.29 6.77 -7.15
CA SER A 51 19.44 6.30 -5.77
C SER A 51 18.21 5.46 -5.50
N LEU A 52 18.39 4.15 -5.46
CA LEU A 52 17.32 3.24 -5.08
C LEU A 52 16.86 3.67 -3.68
N ASN A 53 15.60 4.06 -3.57
CA ASN A 53 15.00 4.25 -2.25
C ASN A 53 15.05 2.89 -1.55
N ARG A 54 15.70 2.84 -0.40
CA ARG A 54 15.91 1.62 0.38
C ARG A 54 15.12 1.62 1.67
N GLN A 55 14.23 2.60 1.85
CA GLN A 55 13.36 2.67 3.02
C GLN A 55 12.18 1.70 2.84
N LEU A 56 11.97 0.88 3.85
CA LEU A 56 10.94 -0.15 3.87
C LEU A 56 10.25 -0.18 5.22
N ASP A 57 8.97 0.13 5.23
CA ASP A 57 8.09 0.04 6.39
C ASP A 57 7.30 -1.27 6.30
N LEU A 58 7.52 -2.18 7.25
CA LEU A 58 6.88 -3.49 7.30
C LEU A 58 5.90 -3.54 8.47
N LEU A 59 4.61 -3.67 8.16
CA LEU A 59 3.57 -3.89 9.14
C LEU A 59 3.14 -5.36 9.12
N PHE A 60 3.29 -6.03 10.25
CA PHE A 60 2.77 -7.37 10.46
C PHE A 60 1.46 -7.29 11.24
N MET A 61 0.36 -7.58 10.58
CA MET A 61 -0.90 -7.85 11.25
C MET A 61 -0.96 -9.33 11.61
N ILE A 62 -0.98 -9.62 12.88
CA ILE A 62 -0.94 -10.99 13.43
C ILE A 62 -2.16 -11.19 14.30
N ASP A 63 -2.99 -12.08 13.87
CA ASP A 63 -4.14 -12.53 14.63
C ASP A 63 -3.68 -13.17 15.95
N ASN A 64 -4.27 -12.72 17.06
CA ASN A 64 -3.98 -13.18 18.42
C ASN A 64 -5.17 -13.92 19.06
N SER A 65 -6.11 -14.40 18.26
CA SER A 65 -7.18 -15.28 18.71
C SER A 65 -6.66 -16.65 19.16
N SER A 66 -7.51 -17.39 19.84
CA SER A 66 -7.14 -18.64 20.51
C SER A 66 -6.65 -19.76 19.58
N SER A 67 -7.04 -19.73 18.31
CA SER A 67 -6.66 -20.72 17.28
C SER A 67 -5.25 -20.51 16.71
N MET A 68 -4.60 -19.36 16.94
CA MET A 68 -3.41 -18.91 16.25
C MET A 68 -2.06 -19.38 16.82
N SER A 69 -2.06 -20.13 17.92
CA SER A 69 -0.81 -20.55 18.58
C SER A 69 0.21 -21.17 17.62
N SER A 70 -0.20 -22.18 16.85
CA SER A 70 0.71 -22.86 15.92
C SER A 70 1.17 -21.98 14.75
N ALA A 71 0.30 -21.08 14.29
CA ALA A 71 0.64 -20.14 13.20
C ALA A 71 1.68 -19.10 13.66
N GLN A 72 1.50 -18.56 14.88
CA GLN A 72 2.48 -17.65 15.49
C GLN A 72 3.83 -18.35 15.75
N ASP A 73 3.81 -19.59 16.25
CA ASP A 73 5.05 -20.37 16.44
C ASP A 73 5.77 -20.62 15.11
N ASN A 74 5.05 -20.96 14.06
CA ASN A 74 5.61 -21.13 12.72
C ASN A 74 6.18 -19.82 12.18
N LEU A 75 5.48 -18.71 12.35
CA LEU A 75 6.00 -17.39 11.97
C LEU A 75 7.34 -17.13 12.64
N ARG A 76 7.39 -17.24 13.97
CA ARG A 76 8.60 -17.01 14.78
C ARG A 76 9.76 -17.93 14.37
N ALA A 77 9.49 -19.21 14.11
CA ALA A 77 10.50 -20.15 13.63
C ALA A 77 11.09 -19.78 12.27
N ASN A 78 10.31 -19.13 11.39
CA ASN A 78 10.74 -18.71 10.06
C ASN A 78 11.33 -17.28 9.99
N MET A 79 11.29 -16.51 11.09
CA MET A 79 11.88 -15.15 11.11
C MET A 79 13.35 -15.11 10.70
N PRO A 80 14.23 -16.04 11.12
CA PRO A 80 15.62 -16.04 10.65
C PRO A 80 15.75 -16.13 9.13
N SER A 81 14.92 -16.96 8.49
CA SER A 81 14.91 -17.10 7.04
C SER A 81 14.44 -15.81 6.35
N PHE A 82 13.39 -15.19 6.87
CA PHE A 82 12.88 -13.91 6.38
C PHE A 82 13.94 -12.81 6.50
N MET A 83 14.58 -12.67 7.66
CA MET A 83 15.63 -11.67 7.89
C MET A 83 16.86 -11.93 7.01
N ASN A 84 17.21 -13.19 6.73
CA ASN A 84 18.30 -13.53 5.83
C ASN A 84 18.00 -13.09 4.39
N VAL A 85 16.76 -13.18 3.94
CA VAL A 85 16.34 -12.66 2.62
C VAL A 85 16.55 -11.15 2.58
N LEU A 86 16.12 -10.40 3.59
CA LEU A 86 16.30 -8.94 3.65
C LEU A 86 17.79 -8.54 3.69
N LYS A 87 18.59 -9.24 4.50
CA LYS A 87 20.04 -9.03 4.58
C LYS A 87 20.76 -9.39 3.28
N GLY A 88 20.21 -10.31 2.47
CA GLY A 88 20.75 -10.74 1.18
C GLY A 88 20.39 -9.83 -0.01
N LEU A 89 19.58 -8.80 0.20
CA LEU A 89 19.25 -7.86 -0.86
C LEU A 89 20.50 -7.10 -1.37
N PRO A 90 20.52 -6.69 -2.65
CA PRO A 90 21.60 -5.85 -3.17
C PRO A 90 21.80 -4.59 -2.33
N GLY A 91 23.00 -4.43 -1.76
CA GLY A 91 23.31 -3.33 -0.84
C GLY A 91 23.03 -3.64 0.64
N GLY A 92 22.71 -4.88 1.00
CA GLY A 92 22.48 -5.33 2.38
C GLY A 92 21.08 -5.03 2.92
N LEU A 93 20.95 -5.00 4.24
CA LEU A 93 19.68 -4.71 4.89
C LEU A 93 19.16 -3.33 4.49
N PRO A 94 17.87 -3.19 4.11
CA PRO A 94 17.24 -1.90 3.88
C PRO A 94 17.20 -1.04 5.15
N ASP A 95 16.86 0.22 5.01
CA ASP A 95 16.47 1.09 6.11
C ASP A 95 15.04 0.69 6.51
N LEU A 96 14.90 0.02 7.65
CA LEU A 96 13.69 -0.69 8.07
C LEU A 96 12.96 -0.01 9.21
N HIS A 97 11.65 0.09 9.10
CA HIS A 97 10.73 0.12 10.23
C HIS A 97 9.92 -1.17 10.22
N ILE A 98 9.84 -1.86 11.37
CA ILE A 98 9.02 -3.08 11.51
C ILE A 98 8.09 -2.92 12.71
N ALA A 99 6.81 -3.00 12.45
CA ALA A 99 5.77 -2.95 13.48
C ALA A 99 4.88 -4.19 13.44
N VAL A 100 4.28 -4.48 14.57
CA VAL A 100 3.31 -5.56 14.74
C VAL A 100 2.03 -4.98 15.29
N VAL A 101 0.91 -5.38 14.74
CA VAL A 101 -0.45 -5.06 15.21
C VAL A 101 -1.26 -6.34 15.30
N THR A 102 -2.20 -6.40 16.23
CA THR A 102 -3.12 -7.54 16.35
C THR A 102 -4.38 -7.34 15.54
N SER A 103 -5.19 -8.38 15.37
CA SER A 103 -6.54 -8.30 14.83
C SER A 103 -7.58 -7.83 15.86
N ASP A 104 -7.18 -7.60 17.13
CA ASP A 104 -8.07 -7.30 18.22
C ASP A 104 -8.45 -5.81 18.27
N MET A 105 -9.62 -5.48 17.73
CA MET A 105 -10.26 -4.16 17.84
C MET A 105 -11.43 -4.17 18.83
N GLY A 106 -11.56 -5.25 19.60
CA GLY A 106 -12.68 -5.45 20.50
C GLY A 106 -14.02 -5.67 19.78
N VAL A 107 -15.13 -5.56 20.52
CA VAL A 107 -16.49 -5.64 19.98
C VAL A 107 -17.35 -4.51 20.53
N GLY A 108 -17.83 -3.66 19.63
CA GLY A 108 -18.79 -2.62 19.94
C GLY A 108 -18.29 -1.53 20.89
N PRO A 109 -19.18 -0.63 21.28
CA PRO A 109 -18.88 0.39 22.29
C PRO A 109 -18.68 -0.24 23.67
N THR A 110 -18.03 0.51 24.57
CA THR A 110 -17.59 0.07 25.90
C THR A 110 -18.62 -0.70 26.72
N ASP A 111 -19.89 -0.37 26.58
CA ASP A 111 -21.01 -0.98 27.32
C ASP A 111 -21.51 -2.30 26.71
N ALA A 112 -21.14 -2.58 25.46
CA ALA A 112 -21.55 -3.78 24.75
C ALA A 112 -20.55 -4.94 24.89
N ALA A 113 -19.31 -4.62 25.25
CA ALA A 113 -18.21 -5.60 25.29
C ALA A 113 -18.25 -6.50 26.53
N ASP A 114 -18.87 -6.09 27.63
CA ASP A 114 -18.88 -6.83 28.87
C ASP A 114 -19.52 -8.20 28.73
N GLY A 115 -18.67 -9.24 28.62
CA GLY A 115 -19.10 -10.65 28.61
C GLY A 115 -19.73 -11.14 27.31
N LEU A 116 -19.63 -10.39 26.21
CA LEU A 116 -20.22 -10.79 24.93
C LEU A 116 -19.48 -11.98 24.31
N VAL A 117 -18.17 -11.89 24.24
CA VAL A 117 -17.31 -12.89 23.64
C VAL A 117 -16.06 -13.06 24.50
N GLN A 118 -15.64 -14.29 24.71
CA GLN A 118 -14.45 -14.60 25.50
C GLN A 118 -13.21 -13.98 24.81
N GLY A 119 -12.38 -13.30 25.59
CA GLY A 119 -11.17 -12.63 25.10
C GLY A 119 -11.37 -11.25 24.50
N CYS A 120 -12.63 -10.81 24.29
CA CYS A 120 -12.89 -9.48 23.78
C CYS A 120 -13.09 -8.47 24.91
N SER A 121 -12.40 -7.34 24.76
CA SER A 121 -12.60 -6.14 25.59
C SER A 121 -13.19 -5.02 24.75
N ALA A 122 -13.66 -3.97 25.39
CA ALA A 122 -14.07 -2.77 24.69
C ALA A 122 -12.85 -2.13 24.00
N GLY A 123 -12.92 -1.91 22.69
CA GLY A 123 -11.84 -1.33 21.90
C GLY A 123 -10.64 -2.23 21.62
N GLY A 124 -10.51 -3.35 22.34
CA GLY A 124 -9.38 -4.27 22.13
C GLY A 124 -8.02 -3.59 22.22
N ASP A 125 -7.11 -3.94 21.33
CA ASP A 125 -5.78 -3.30 21.19
C ASP A 125 -5.83 -1.99 20.38
N ASP A 126 -6.98 -1.69 19.76
CA ASP A 126 -7.26 -0.42 19.05
C ASP A 126 -6.19 -0.05 18.01
N GLY A 127 -5.68 -1.03 17.28
CA GLY A 127 -4.63 -0.84 16.28
C GLY A 127 -3.28 -0.36 16.82
N ALA A 128 -3.08 -0.36 18.13
CA ALA A 128 -1.81 0.02 18.73
C ALA A 128 -0.70 -1.01 18.41
N PHE A 129 0.50 -0.52 18.12
CA PHE A 129 1.63 -1.42 17.89
C PHE A 129 2.04 -2.16 19.13
N GLN A 130 2.31 -3.45 18.95
CA GLN A 130 2.65 -4.37 20.02
C GLN A 130 4.17 -4.39 20.24
N ALA A 131 4.60 -3.80 21.34
CA ALA A 131 6.02 -3.73 21.73
C ALA A 131 6.34 -4.55 22.99
N ALA A 132 5.32 -5.03 23.69
CA ALA A 132 5.45 -5.83 24.91
C ALA A 132 5.03 -7.27 24.62
N PRO A 133 5.96 -8.21 24.49
CA PRO A 133 5.63 -9.58 24.18
C PRO A 133 4.94 -10.26 25.37
N THR A 134 3.95 -11.08 25.07
CA THR A 134 3.25 -11.91 26.07
C THR A 134 3.74 -13.36 26.09
N GLY A 135 4.40 -13.82 25.04
CA GLY A 135 4.66 -15.23 24.79
C GLY A 135 6.04 -15.76 25.17
N GLY A 136 6.58 -15.40 26.33
CA GLY A 136 7.84 -16.01 26.83
C GLY A 136 9.13 -15.24 26.52
N CYS A 137 9.07 -14.06 25.92
CA CYS A 137 10.19 -13.13 25.90
C CYS A 137 10.16 -12.25 27.15
N ALA A 138 11.25 -12.25 27.93
CA ALA A 138 11.34 -11.45 29.14
C ALA A 138 11.42 -9.94 28.86
N ALA A 139 11.91 -9.56 27.66
CA ALA A 139 11.96 -8.19 27.14
C ALA A 139 12.09 -8.22 25.62
N THR A 140 11.53 -7.23 24.95
CA THR A 140 11.68 -7.09 23.49
C THR A 140 13.09 -6.67 23.07
N GLY A 141 13.79 -5.98 23.97
CA GLY A 141 15.05 -5.34 23.66
C GLY A 141 14.94 -3.99 22.98
N LEU A 142 13.73 -3.52 22.72
CA LEU A 142 13.51 -2.17 22.23
C LEU A 142 13.86 -1.11 23.28
N ASP A 143 14.28 0.05 22.84
CA ASP A 143 14.51 1.19 23.71
C ASP A 143 13.21 1.59 24.45
N PRO A 144 13.31 2.14 25.66
CA PRO A 144 12.13 2.53 26.44
C PRO A 144 11.21 3.47 25.68
N GLY A 145 9.95 3.09 25.53
CA GLY A 145 8.92 3.86 24.82
C GLY A 145 8.86 3.61 23.31
N ALA A 146 9.77 2.81 22.75
CA ALA A 146 9.65 2.42 21.35
C ALA A 146 8.53 1.36 21.17
N THR A 147 7.71 1.56 20.19
CA THR A 147 6.57 0.69 19.86
C THR A 147 6.75 -0.09 18.57
N PHE A 148 7.78 0.19 17.82
CA PHE A 148 8.19 -0.53 16.62
C PHE A 148 9.72 -0.54 16.49
N LEU A 149 10.23 -1.45 15.69
CA LEU A 149 11.66 -1.66 15.46
C LEU A 149 12.15 -0.71 14.36
N ILE A 150 13.31 -0.08 14.61
CA ILE A 150 14.00 0.77 13.63
C ILE A 150 15.40 0.23 13.42
N ASP A 151 15.79 0.04 12.16
CA ASP A 151 17.15 -0.25 11.72
C ASP A 151 17.44 0.54 10.44
N SER A 152 18.26 1.57 10.55
CA SER A 152 18.55 2.44 9.39
C SER A 152 19.42 1.79 8.32
N GLY A 153 19.93 0.59 8.58
CA GLY A 153 20.83 -0.12 7.68
C GLY A 153 22.14 0.61 7.37
N GLY A 154 23.02 -0.06 6.65
CA GLY A 154 24.25 0.54 6.12
C GLY A 154 25.37 0.74 7.13
N THR A 155 26.37 1.59 6.77
CA THR A 155 27.61 1.76 7.53
C THR A 155 27.48 2.64 8.80
N ASN A 156 26.43 3.43 8.89
CA ASN A 156 26.10 4.28 10.06
C ASN A 156 24.78 3.85 10.68
N GLU A 157 24.64 2.54 10.85
CA GLU A 157 23.45 1.91 11.37
C GLU A 157 22.99 2.56 12.69
N LYS A 158 21.73 2.97 12.72
CA LYS A 158 21.04 3.45 13.91
C LYS A 158 19.90 2.50 14.18
N THR A 159 19.91 1.93 15.38
CA THR A 159 18.87 1.02 15.83
C THR A 159 18.25 1.55 17.11
N ASN A 160 17.01 1.17 17.37
CA ASN A 160 16.32 1.44 18.64
C ASN A 160 16.22 0.17 19.53
N PHE A 161 17.17 -0.75 19.37
CA PHE A 161 17.26 -2.00 20.14
C PHE A 161 18.70 -2.29 20.59
N GLY A 162 19.54 -1.28 20.62
CA GLY A 162 20.93 -1.37 21.10
C GLY A 162 21.78 -2.34 20.26
N THR A 163 22.50 -3.24 20.93
CA THR A 163 23.41 -4.21 20.30
C THR A 163 22.78 -5.59 20.09
N GLN A 164 21.47 -5.71 20.23
CA GLN A 164 20.79 -6.99 20.06
C GLN A 164 20.67 -7.37 18.58
N ASP A 165 20.48 -8.67 18.32
CA ASP A 165 20.18 -9.13 16.97
C ASP A 165 18.74 -8.76 16.58
N ILE A 166 18.57 -8.09 15.45
CA ILE A 166 17.28 -7.67 14.93
C ILE A 166 16.29 -8.83 14.81
N THR A 167 16.79 -10.03 14.47
CA THR A 167 15.95 -11.23 14.34
C THR A 167 15.37 -11.64 15.70
N ALA A 168 16.19 -11.58 16.75
CA ALA A 168 15.75 -11.90 18.11
C ALA A 168 14.72 -10.89 18.63
N VAL A 169 14.94 -9.59 18.37
CA VAL A 169 13.99 -8.54 18.74
C VAL A 169 12.68 -8.73 18.00
N PHE A 170 12.74 -9.01 16.69
CA PHE A 170 11.55 -9.24 15.88
C PHE A 170 10.78 -10.49 16.33
N GLN A 171 11.47 -11.59 16.61
CA GLN A 171 10.83 -12.79 17.19
C GLN A 171 10.11 -12.48 18.52
N CYS A 172 10.64 -11.55 19.30
CA CYS A 172 10.05 -11.14 20.56
C CYS A 172 8.78 -10.32 20.38
N ILE A 173 8.78 -9.30 19.53
CA ILE A 173 7.60 -8.45 19.32
C ILE A 173 6.45 -9.18 18.61
N THR A 174 6.75 -10.31 17.93
CA THR A 174 5.73 -11.18 17.31
C THR A 174 5.17 -12.24 18.26
N ALA A 175 5.64 -12.31 19.51
CA ALA A 175 5.16 -13.24 20.50
C ALA A 175 3.93 -12.70 21.23
N LEU A 176 2.80 -12.57 20.52
CA LEU A 176 1.60 -11.89 21.00
C LEU A 176 0.75 -12.73 21.96
N GLY A 177 0.89 -14.07 21.92
CA GLY A 177 -0.02 -14.97 22.62
C GLY A 177 -1.35 -15.14 21.89
N VAL A 178 -2.32 -15.76 22.58
CA VAL A 178 -3.60 -16.19 22.01
C VAL A 178 -4.79 -15.79 22.88
N GLY A 179 -4.69 -14.66 23.52
CA GLY A 179 -5.73 -14.13 24.42
C GLY A 179 -6.60 -13.03 23.82
N GLY A 180 -6.45 -12.74 22.52
CA GLY A 180 -7.19 -11.69 21.85
C GLY A 180 -8.64 -12.04 21.57
N CYS A 181 -9.37 -11.07 21.02
CA CYS A 181 -10.77 -11.19 20.66
C CYS A 181 -10.97 -12.22 19.55
N GLY A 182 -11.98 -13.05 19.67
CA GLY A 182 -12.41 -14.00 18.65
C GLY A 182 -13.37 -13.39 17.61
N PHE A 183 -13.40 -12.06 17.50
CA PHE A 183 -13.84 -11.32 16.34
C PHE A 183 -12.63 -10.58 15.78
N GLU A 184 -12.09 -11.12 14.73
CA GLU A 184 -10.87 -10.64 14.12
C GLU A 184 -11.16 -9.49 13.15
N HIS A 185 -10.60 -8.31 13.42
CA HIS A 185 -10.75 -7.11 12.62
C HIS A 185 -9.45 -6.79 11.87
N GLN A 186 -8.99 -7.70 11.05
CA GLN A 186 -7.69 -7.62 10.40
C GLN A 186 -7.51 -6.34 9.60
N LEU A 187 -8.49 -5.99 8.77
CA LEU A 187 -8.41 -4.81 7.91
C LEU A 187 -8.63 -3.52 8.69
N ALA A 188 -9.59 -3.49 9.61
CA ALA A 188 -9.81 -2.31 10.46
C ALA A 188 -8.58 -1.99 11.31
N SER A 189 -7.95 -3.01 11.89
CA SER A 189 -6.72 -2.86 12.67
C SER A 189 -5.59 -2.23 11.85
N ILE A 190 -5.33 -2.71 10.62
CA ILE A 190 -4.34 -2.14 9.72
C ILE A 190 -4.66 -0.68 9.38
N VAL A 191 -5.91 -0.42 9.00
CA VAL A 191 -6.37 0.92 8.59
C VAL A 191 -6.22 1.91 9.74
N HIS A 192 -6.62 1.50 10.96
CA HIS A 192 -6.50 2.32 12.16
C HIS A 192 -5.04 2.51 12.58
N ALA A 193 -4.25 1.44 12.60
CA ALA A 193 -2.83 1.49 12.93
C ALA A 193 -2.04 2.46 12.07
N LEU A 194 -2.39 2.59 10.80
CA LEU A 194 -1.77 3.52 9.85
C LEU A 194 -2.45 4.90 9.81
N GLY A 195 -3.56 5.10 10.55
CA GLY A 195 -4.31 6.35 10.62
C GLY A 195 -5.08 6.68 9.35
N ALA A 196 -5.35 5.70 8.50
CA ALA A 196 -6.04 5.93 7.22
C ALA A 196 -7.54 6.22 7.42
N ASP A 197 -8.12 5.83 8.54
CA ASP A 197 -9.48 6.16 8.98
C ASP A 197 -9.58 7.51 9.70
N ASN A 198 -8.46 8.10 10.09
CA ASN A 198 -8.37 9.38 10.77
C ASN A 198 -7.46 10.34 10.01
N VAL A 199 -8.02 11.06 9.05
CA VAL A 199 -7.26 11.97 8.18
C VAL A 199 -7.42 13.41 8.66
N VAL A 200 -6.35 14.01 9.19
CA VAL A 200 -6.32 15.43 9.63
C VAL A 200 -5.48 16.26 8.66
N ALA A 201 -6.06 17.30 8.12
CA ALA A 201 -5.43 18.19 7.13
C ALA A 201 -4.86 17.45 5.91
N GLY A 202 -5.53 16.38 5.47
CA GLY A 202 -5.14 15.57 4.31
C GLY A 202 -4.02 14.56 4.59
N LYS A 203 -3.65 14.35 5.85
CA LYS A 203 -2.63 13.37 6.26
C LYS A 203 -3.24 12.29 7.16
N PRO A 204 -2.89 11.02 6.94
CA PRO A 204 -3.20 9.95 7.88
C PRO A 204 -2.69 10.29 9.29
N THR A 205 -3.52 10.06 10.29
CA THR A 205 -3.20 10.36 11.70
C THR A 205 -3.37 9.08 12.52
N PRO A 206 -2.30 8.27 12.65
CA PRO A 206 -2.35 7.03 13.41
C PRO A 206 -2.49 7.29 14.93
N PRO A 207 -2.80 6.25 15.73
CA PRO A 207 -2.65 6.30 17.18
C PRO A 207 -1.29 6.88 17.59
N MET A 208 -1.25 7.62 18.69
CA MET A 208 -0.01 8.28 19.12
C MET A 208 1.15 7.30 19.34
N SER A 209 0.84 6.08 19.77
CA SER A 209 1.82 4.99 19.92
C SER A 209 2.47 4.57 18.60
N ASN A 210 1.82 4.82 17.47
CA ASN A 210 2.27 4.40 16.15
C ASN A 210 2.93 5.54 15.36
N ALA A 211 2.98 6.73 15.95
CA ALA A 211 3.51 7.92 15.27
C ALA A 211 4.96 7.72 14.81
N GLY A 212 5.26 8.12 13.58
CA GLY A 212 6.60 8.04 13.00
C GLY A 212 6.95 6.69 12.36
N PHE A 213 6.05 5.71 12.40
CA PHE A 213 6.27 4.44 11.71
C PHE A 213 6.23 4.60 10.20
N LEU A 214 5.14 5.14 9.66
CA LEU A 214 4.95 5.31 8.22
C LEU A 214 5.74 6.52 7.73
N ARG A 215 6.62 6.29 6.75
CA ARG A 215 7.45 7.33 6.13
C ARG A 215 6.98 7.65 4.72
N ASP A 216 6.95 8.93 4.36
CA ASP A 216 6.38 9.41 3.08
C ASP A 216 7.07 8.78 1.85
N GLU A 217 8.37 8.51 1.94
CA GLU A 217 9.17 8.00 0.81
C GLU A 217 9.42 6.49 0.88
N ALA A 218 9.04 5.81 1.97
CA ALA A 218 9.29 4.39 2.14
C ALA A 218 8.30 3.53 1.34
N TYR A 219 8.77 2.34 0.96
CA TYR A 219 7.84 1.29 0.52
C TYR A 219 7.12 0.72 1.74
N LEU A 220 5.80 0.60 1.66
CA LEU A 220 5.01 -0.07 2.68
C LEU A 220 4.77 -1.54 2.27
N GLY A 221 5.19 -2.45 3.13
CA GLY A 221 4.84 -3.86 3.04
C GLY A 221 3.89 -4.25 4.17
N ILE A 222 2.79 -4.93 3.87
CA ILE A 222 1.83 -5.42 4.86
C ILE A 222 1.79 -6.94 4.77
N VAL A 223 2.01 -7.60 5.90
CA VAL A 223 1.95 -9.06 6.04
C VAL A 223 0.79 -9.39 6.97
N LEU A 224 -0.15 -10.20 6.48
CA LEU A 224 -1.29 -10.67 7.25
C LEU A 224 -1.08 -12.13 7.64
N LEU A 225 -1.22 -12.42 8.92
CA LEU A 225 -1.20 -13.78 9.46
C LEU A 225 -2.48 -14.01 10.27
N THR A 226 -3.42 -14.71 9.67
CA THR A 226 -4.71 -15.08 10.25
C THR A 226 -5.21 -16.38 9.65
N ASN A 227 -6.11 -17.07 10.34
CA ASN A 227 -6.83 -18.24 9.84
C ASN A 227 -8.36 -18.03 9.91
N GLU A 228 -8.80 -16.80 10.14
CA GLU A 228 -10.21 -16.43 10.27
C GLU A 228 -10.60 -15.39 9.20
N ASP A 229 -11.90 -15.30 8.94
CA ASP A 229 -12.47 -14.26 8.08
C ASP A 229 -12.39 -12.89 8.75
N ASP A 230 -12.31 -11.82 7.95
CA ASP A 230 -12.30 -10.46 8.45
C ASP A 230 -13.68 -10.02 8.96
N CYS A 231 -13.75 -9.61 10.20
CA CYS A 231 -14.93 -9.13 10.89
C CYS A 231 -14.96 -7.61 11.07
N SER A 232 -14.16 -6.88 10.31
CA SER A 232 -14.05 -5.42 10.41
C SER A 232 -15.40 -4.75 10.24
N ALA A 233 -15.92 -4.21 11.32
CA ALA A 233 -17.17 -3.46 11.34
C ALA A 233 -17.06 -2.26 12.29
N PRO A 234 -17.77 -1.15 12.00
CA PRO A 234 -17.78 0.00 12.89
C PRO A 234 -18.24 -0.36 14.30
N ALA A 235 -17.71 0.34 15.30
CA ALA A 235 -18.04 0.08 16.70
C ALA A 235 -19.54 0.24 17.02
N ASP A 236 -20.25 1.06 16.26
CA ASP A 236 -21.70 1.27 16.35
C ASP A 236 -22.51 0.33 15.44
N SER A 237 -21.86 -0.65 14.83
CA SER A 237 -22.54 -1.62 13.98
C SER A 237 -23.62 -2.38 14.74
N PRO A 238 -24.81 -2.61 14.13
CA PRO A 238 -25.85 -3.43 14.73
C PRO A 238 -25.45 -4.91 14.87
N LEU A 239 -24.32 -5.33 14.31
CA LEU A 239 -23.74 -6.65 14.56
C LEU A 239 -23.36 -6.84 16.04
N TRP A 240 -22.97 -5.75 16.72
CA TRP A 240 -22.54 -5.74 18.12
C TRP A 240 -23.74 -5.56 19.06
N THR A 241 -24.53 -6.61 19.23
CA THR A 241 -25.74 -6.55 20.07
C THR A 241 -25.46 -7.13 21.45
N PRO A 242 -25.64 -6.35 22.55
CA PRO A 242 -25.47 -6.84 23.90
C PRO A 242 -26.32 -8.08 24.20
N PRO A 243 -25.86 -9.02 25.02
CA PRO A 243 -26.64 -10.21 25.42
C PRO A 243 -28.02 -9.89 25.98
N SER A 244 -28.16 -8.76 26.67
CA SER A 244 -29.43 -8.27 27.19
C SER A 244 -30.45 -7.89 26.12
N GLN A 245 -29.97 -7.59 24.90
CA GLN A 245 -30.77 -7.15 23.75
C GLN A 245 -30.83 -8.19 22.62
N LYS A 246 -30.30 -9.38 22.82
CA LYS A 246 -30.19 -10.42 21.79
C LYS A 246 -31.51 -10.76 21.06
N LEU A 247 -32.63 -10.62 21.73
CA LEU A 247 -33.95 -10.88 21.13
C LEU A 247 -34.48 -9.70 20.31
N ALA A 248 -33.90 -8.50 20.49
CA ALA A 248 -34.28 -7.30 19.76
C ALA A 248 -33.42 -7.13 18.49
N SER A 249 -32.26 -7.83 18.39
CA SER A 249 -31.40 -7.77 17.23
C SER A 249 -31.95 -8.63 16.08
N PRO A 250 -32.03 -8.10 14.86
CA PRO A 250 -32.38 -8.90 13.69
C PRO A 250 -31.30 -9.94 13.35
N TYR A 251 -30.09 -9.78 13.89
CA TYR A 251 -28.92 -10.65 13.63
C TYR A 251 -28.73 -11.71 14.74
N GLY A 252 -29.58 -11.69 15.79
CA GLY A 252 -29.41 -12.56 16.95
C GLY A 252 -28.28 -12.08 17.91
N PRO A 253 -27.86 -12.94 18.83
CA PRO A 253 -26.76 -12.62 19.74
C PRO A 253 -25.44 -12.54 18.98
N THR A 254 -24.54 -11.67 19.43
CA THR A 254 -23.16 -11.59 18.90
C THR A 254 -22.45 -12.93 19.10
N GLN A 255 -22.14 -13.58 18.00
CA GLN A 255 -21.44 -14.86 17.94
C GLN A 255 -20.54 -14.87 16.69
N ASN A 256 -19.53 -15.73 16.64
CA ASN A 256 -18.52 -15.77 15.58
C ASN A 256 -19.10 -15.81 14.15
N PHE A 257 -20.22 -16.50 13.94
CA PHE A 257 -20.85 -16.57 12.62
C PHE A 257 -21.55 -15.30 12.17
N VAL A 258 -21.75 -14.31 13.05
CA VAL A 258 -22.52 -13.09 12.75
C VAL A 258 -21.83 -12.29 11.63
N CYS A 259 -20.53 -12.21 11.64
CA CYS A 259 -19.76 -11.53 10.59
C CYS A 259 -19.87 -12.25 9.26
N ASN A 260 -19.77 -13.56 9.27
CA ASN A 260 -19.83 -14.38 8.07
C ASN A 260 -21.24 -14.37 7.45
N GLU A 261 -22.29 -14.42 8.27
CA GLU A 261 -23.67 -14.44 7.81
C GLU A 261 -24.21 -13.06 7.42
N PHE A 262 -23.88 -12.01 8.20
CA PHE A 262 -24.49 -10.68 8.05
C PHE A 262 -23.49 -9.56 7.72
N GLY A 263 -22.22 -9.82 7.82
CA GLY A 263 -21.16 -8.84 7.56
C GLY A 263 -20.89 -8.58 6.08
N HIS A 264 -21.41 -9.41 5.17
CA HIS A 264 -21.13 -9.34 3.75
C HIS A 264 -22.36 -8.92 2.96
N LEU A 265 -22.18 -7.97 2.05
CA LEU A 265 -23.17 -7.63 1.04
C LEU A 265 -22.77 -8.26 -0.29
N CYS A 266 -23.51 -9.29 -0.71
CA CYS A 266 -23.31 -9.88 -2.03
C CYS A 266 -23.92 -8.95 -3.09
N VAL A 267 -23.10 -8.37 -3.93
CA VAL A 267 -23.54 -7.63 -5.12
C VAL A 267 -23.27 -8.47 -6.37
N PRO A 268 -24.15 -8.46 -7.38
CA PRO A 268 -23.89 -9.12 -8.66
C PRO A 268 -22.57 -8.62 -9.28
N GLN A 269 -21.80 -9.52 -9.88
CA GLN A 269 -20.48 -9.21 -10.46
C GLN A 269 -20.53 -8.12 -11.57
N ASP A 270 -21.65 -8.01 -12.25
CA ASP A 270 -21.93 -7.00 -13.27
C ASP A 270 -22.22 -5.59 -12.69
N ALA A 271 -22.53 -5.50 -11.41
CA ALA A 271 -22.67 -4.24 -10.68
C ALA A 271 -21.32 -3.64 -10.23
N TRP A 272 -20.22 -4.34 -10.46
CA TRP A 272 -18.87 -3.89 -10.14
C TRP A 272 -18.38 -2.88 -11.18
N THR A 273 -18.48 -1.60 -10.86
CA THR A 273 -17.75 -0.55 -11.58
C THR A 273 -16.66 0.01 -10.68
N LEU A 274 -15.42 -0.03 -11.16
CA LEU A 274 -14.31 0.67 -10.54
C LEU A 274 -14.69 2.13 -10.29
N GLY A 275 -14.87 2.53 -9.04
CA GLY A 275 -15.15 3.92 -8.69
C GLY A 275 -16.39 4.17 -7.83
N HIS A 276 -17.05 3.18 -7.31
CA HIS A 276 -18.06 3.42 -6.28
C HIS A 276 -17.37 3.82 -4.98
N GLY A 277 -17.56 5.09 -4.64
CA GLY A 277 -17.30 5.59 -3.29
C GLY A 277 -18.10 4.80 -2.24
N PRO A 278 -17.86 5.04 -0.94
CA PRO A 278 -18.47 4.27 0.14
C PRO A 278 -19.98 4.20 -0.09
N LEU A 279 -20.53 3.00 -0.03
CA LEU A 279 -21.97 2.75 -0.07
C LEU A 279 -22.62 3.48 1.13
N SER A 280 -23.02 4.72 0.90
CA SER A 280 -23.75 5.50 1.88
C SER A 280 -25.15 4.89 2.04
N GLY A 281 -25.39 4.22 3.16
CA GLY A 281 -26.75 3.84 3.57
C GLY A 281 -27.00 2.44 4.10
N VAL A 282 -26.00 1.56 4.11
CA VAL A 282 -26.08 0.27 4.80
C VAL A 282 -24.81 0.10 5.59
N GLY A 283 -24.90 -0.22 6.88
CA GLY A 283 -23.78 -0.25 7.82
C GLY A 283 -22.52 -0.86 7.18
N GLY A 284 -21.48 -0.03 7.14
CA GLY A 284 -20.35 -0.21 6.23
C GLY A 284 -19.57 -1.48 6.46
N VAL A 285 -19.74 -2.42 5.55
CA VAL A 285 -18.79 -3.49 5.34
C VAL A 285 -18.24 -3.30 3.93
N ALA A 286 -16.97 -2.93 3.85
CA ALA A 286 -16.27 -2.93 2.58
C ALA A 286 -15.92 -4.39 2.25
N GLN A 287 -16.58 -4.96 1.26
CA GLN A 287 -16.20 -6.26 0.74
C GLN A 287 -14.95 -6.09 -0.13
N VAL A 288 -13.84 -6.66 0.28
CA VAL A 288 -12.70 -6.92 -0.58
C VAL A 288 -12.87 -8.32 -1.15
N THR A 289 -13.14 -8.41 -2.45
CA THR A 289 -13.11 -9.71 -3.15
C THR A 289 -11.68 -9.97 -3.60
N VAL A 290 -11.12 -11.09 -3.20
CA VAL A 290 -9.86 -11.64 -3.70
C VAL A 290 -10.09 -12.28 -5.08
#